data_892239e7b7f67fdb52ed69c33ca6f109
#
_entry.id   892239e7b7f67fdb52ed69c33ca6f109
#
_cell.length_a   1.000
_cell.length_b   1.000
_cell.length_c   1.000
_cell.angle_alpha   90.00
_cell.angle_beta   90.00
_cell.angle_gamma   90.00
#
_symmetry.space_group_name_H-M   'P 1'
#
loop_
_entity.id
_entity.type
_entity.pdbx_description
1 polymer ?
#
loop_
_entity_poly.entity_id
_entity_poly.type
_entity_poly.pdbx_seq_one_letter_code
_entity_poly.pdbx_strand_id
1 'polypeptide(L)'
;MEQINVTLDPAKPLAMLQSCPAYQPSPLSVHKVGTHDVWVKDETQRMGLGAFKAMGGVYAVAELLVRECGTSIQDLTSPEARDKAAGVTFVCASAGNHGMAVAAGAMLFGAGCRIHLADTVPEDFVSRLRAKGAEVVRSGATYEDSIAAAIKDAEDSGAIHLADGSWPGYTEPPRLVMEGYTTIAEEMRDSFAAAGSWPTHVYLQAGVGGLAGAIAYMIRKNWEVQPDIIVIEPDAAPCLSESAKAGEMVTVAGPVSNMGRLDCKTPSMLAFEILSKAADRYIAISDTDALAGVAKAHDLGIGSTPSGAAGLTALLQEQMHALPADARPLVVLSEGAVQDD
;
A
#
# COMPACT_ATOMS: atom_id res chain seq x y z
N MET A 1 25.66 -3.86 2.23
CA MET A 1 24.22 -4.00 2.59
C MET A 1 24.00 -5.40 3.15
N GLU A 2 23.33 -5.52 4.27
CA GLU A 2 22.90 -6.83 4.77
C GLU A 2 21.93 -7.48 3.78
N GLN A 3 21.97 -8.81 3.69
CA GLN A 3 21.16 -9.56 2.73
C GLN A 3 19.68 -9.52 3.14
N ILE A 4 18.81 -9.06 2.24
CA ILE A 4 17.35 -9.15 2.40
C ILE A 4 16.92 -10.55 1.97
N ASN A 5 16.31 -11.34 2.88
CA ASN A 5 15.88 -12.71 2.56
C ASN A 5 14.50 -12.79 1.88
N VAL A 6 13.75 -11.70 1.89
CA VAL A 6 12.48 -11.60 1.16
C VAL A 6 12.77 -11.40 -0.33
N THR A 7 12.07 -12.15 -1.18
CA THR A 7 12.14 -11.98 -2.63
C THR A 7 10.80 -11.51 -3.18
N LEU A 8 10.84 -10.37 -3.87
CA LEU A 8 9.72 -9.82 -4.64
C LEU A 8 10.11 -9.81 -6.13
N ASP A 9 9.24 -10.37 -6.96
CA ASP A 9 9.45 -10.45 -8.42
C ASP A 9 8.48 -9.50 -9.14
N PRO A 10 8.95 -8.39 -9.73
CA PRO A 10 8.08 -7.45 -10.43
C PRO A 10 7.58 -7.96 -11.80
N ALA A 11 8.17 -9.03 -12.33
CA ALA A 11 7.85 -9.48 -13.70
C ALA A 11 6.41 -9.96 -13.84
N LYS A 12 5.89 -10.68 -12.86
CA LYS A 12 4.53 -11.20 -12.90
C LYS A 12 3.45 -10.12 -12.81
N PRO A 13 3.47 -9.22 -11.79
CA PRO A 13 2.48 -8.15 -11.74
C PRO A 13 2.58 -7.19 -12.93
N LEU A 14 3.77 -6.92 -13.47
CA LEU A 14 3.93 -6.14 -14.69
C LEU A 14 3.30 -6.83 -15.90
N ALA A 15 3.53 -8.13 -16.08
CA ALA A 15 2.93 -8.89 -17.18
C ALA A 15 1.40 -8.91 -17.09
N MET A 16 0.83 -9.07 -15.90
CA MET A 16 -0.60 -8.97 -15.66
C MET A 16 -1.15 -7.60 -16.07
N LEU A 17 -0.51 -6.53 -15.62
CA LEU A 17 -0.95 -5.17 -15.93
C LEU A 17 -0.85 -4.84 -17.41
N GLN A 18 0.25 -5.23 -18.07
CA GLN A 18 0.45 -5.02 -19.51
C GLN A 18 -0.60 -5.76 -20.36
N SER A 19 -1.19 -6.83 -19.84
CA SER A 19 -2.31 -7.52 -20.50
C SER A 19 -3.66 -6.82 -20.30
N CYS A 20 -3.75 -5.86 -19.38
CA CYS A 20 -4.98 -5.12 -19.09
C CYS A 20 -5.10 -3.88 -19.99
N PRO A 21 -6.11 -3.81 -20.89
CA PRO A 21 -6.27 -2.64 -21.79
C PRO A 21 -6.49 -1.31 -21.08
N ALA A 22 -6.95 -1.35 -19.82
CA ALA A 22 -7.19 -0.15 -19.02
C ALA A 22 -5.96 0.29 -18.21
N TYR A 23 -4.86 -0.47 -18.26
CA TYR A 23 -3.67 -0.13 -17.50
C TYR A 23 -2.95 1.08 -18.12
N GLN A 24 -2.63 2.01 -17.25
CA GLN A 24 -1.75 3.14 -17.52
C GLN A 24 -0.86 3.33 -16.29
N PRO A 25 0.44 3.59 -16.46
CA PRO A 25 1.27 4.06 -15.35
C PRO A 25 0.64 5.29 -14.69
N SER A 26 0.63 5.33 -13.36
CA SER A 26 0.13 6.52 -12.67
C SER A 26 1.07 7.72 -12.91
N PRO A 27 0.54 8.95 -12.84
CA PRO A 27 1.33 10.13 -13.13
C PRO A 27 2.59 10.24 -12.26
N LEU A 28 3.69 10.61 -12.89
CA LEU A 28 4.93 11.06 -12.23
C LEU A 28 5.26 12.42 -12.78
N SER A 29 5.14 13.44 -11.95
CA SER A 29 5.30 14.85 -12.36
C SER A 29 6.30 15.57 -11.46
N VAL A 30 6.85 16.69 -11.96
CA VAL A 30 7.75 17.56 -11.19
C VAL A 30 7.01 18.81 -10.80
N HIS A 31 7.03 19.13 -9.52
CA HIS A 31 6.40 20.31 -8.95
C HIS A 31 7.39 21.15 -8.15
N LYS A 32 7.20 22.46 -8.15
CA LYS A 32 7.97 23.35 -7.28
C LYS A 32 7.39 23.33 -5.86
N VAL A 33 8.16 22.82 -4.92
CA VAL A 33 7.80 22.81 -3.50
C VAL A 33 8.92 23.52 -2.73
N GLY A 34 8.63 24.71 -2.22
CA GLY A 34 9.66 25.58 -1.65
C GLY A 34 10.73 25.93 -2.70
N THR A 35 11.99 25.66 -2.42
CA THR A 35 13.12 25.90 -3.32
C THR A 35 13.46 24.72 -4.23
N HIS A 36 12.85 23.55 -4.01
CA HIS A 36 13.20 22.32 -4.69
C HIS A 36 12.21 21.95 -5.82
N ASP A 37 12.74 21.27 -6.83
CA ASP A 37 11.95 20.53 -7.79
C ASP A 37 11.71 19.12 -7.23
N VAL A 38 10.43 18.79 -6.97
CA VAL A 38 10.01 17.59 -6.30
C VAL A 38 9.29 16.68 -7.28
N TRP A 39 9.76 15.45 -7.40
CA TRP A 39 9.02 14.39 -8.08
C TRP A 39 7.82 13.98 -7.24
N VAL A 40 6.64 13.95 -7.85
CA VAL A 40 5.40 13.51 -7.21
C VAL A 40 4.84 12.32 -7.99
N LYS A 41 4.83 11.15 -7.37
CA LYS A 41 4.14 9.96 -7.86
C LYS A 41 2.71 9.99 -7.35
N ASP A 42 1.74 10.10 -8.27
CA ASP A 42 0.33 10.28 -7.94
C ASP A 42 -0.45 8.96 -8.07
N GLU A 43 -0.74 8.33 -6.93
CA GLU A 43 -1.53 7.11 -6.83
C GLU A 43 -3.02 7.39 -6.52
N THR A 44 -3.43 8.65 -6.46
CA THR A 44 -4.76 9.06 -5.97
C THR A 44 -5.91 8.60 -6.88
N GLN A 45 -5.60 8.23 -8.12
CA GLN A 45 -6.60 7.74 -9.09
C GLN A 45 -6.26 6.33 -9.62
N ARG A 46 -5.37 5.60 -8.93
CA ARG A 46 -4.88 4.30 -9.41
C ARG A 46 -6.03 3.35 -9.75
N MET A 47 -6.12 2.94 -11.03
CA MET A 47 -7.08 1.99 -11.57
C MET A 47 -8.56 2.31 -11.21
N GLY A 48 -8.89 3.58 -10.95
CA GLY A 48 -10.22 4.00 -10.53
C GLY A 48 -10.63 3.53 -9.13
N LEU A 49 -9.67 3.06 -8.32
CA LEU A 49 -9.89 2.64 -6.93
C LEU A 49 -9.40 3.68 -5.91
N GLY A 50 -8.78 4.76 -6.38
CA GLY A 50 -8.43 5.90 -5.54
C GLY A 50 -7.21 5.72 -4.64
N ALA A 51 -6.44 4.63 -4.77
CA ALA A 51 -5.25 4.38 -3.96
C ALA A 51 -4.33 3.31 -4.57
N PHE A 52 -3.07 3.35 -4.19
CA PHE A 52 -2.04 2.35 -4.57
C PHE A 52 -2.41 0.90 -4.25
N LYS A 53 -3.28 0.67 -3.27
CA LYS A 53 -3.72 -0.68 -2.83
C LYS A 53 -4.31 -1.51 -3.96
N ALA A 54 -4.83 -0.86 -5.01
CA ALA A 54 -5.28 -1.53 -6.23
C ALA A 54 -4.21 -2.46 -6.81
N MET A 55 -2.94 -2.05 -6.80
CA MET A 55 -1.84 -2.80 -7.39
C MET A 55 -1.57 -4.12 -6.66
N GLY A 56 -1.58 -4.09 -5.32
CA GLY A 56 -1.30 -5.27 -4.51
C GLY A 56 -2.52 -6.18 -4.32
N GLY A 57 -3.68 -5.61 -3.98
CA GLY A 57 -4.87 -6.40 -3.66
C GLY A 57 -5.41 -7.17 -4.86
N VAL A 58 -5.53 -6.49 -6.02
CA VAL A 58 -6.02 -7.14 -7.25
C VAL A 58 -5.03 -8.20 -7.76
N TYR A 59 -3.72 -7.90 -7.73
CA TYR A 59 -2.71 -8.87 -8.12
C TYR A 59 -2.68 -10.10 -7.21
N ALA A 60 -2.74 -9.92 -5.89
CA ALA A 60 -2.77 -11.05 -4.96
C ALA A 60 -4.00 -11.95 -5.18
N VAL A 61 -5.18 -11.35 -5.40
CA VAL A 61 -6.39 -12.09 -5.78
C VAL A 61 -6.15 -12.89 -7.07
N ALA A 62 -5.57 -12.26 -8.10
CA ALA A 62 -5.29 -12.92 -9.38
C ALA A 62 -4.35 -14.13 -9.23
N GLU A 63 -3.21 -13.96 -8.56
CA GLU A 63 -2.22 -15.02 -8.34
C GLU A 63 -2.79 -16.19 -7.53
N LEU A 64 -3.59 -15.91 -6.51
CA LEU A 64 -4.25 -16.94 -5.72
C LEU A 64 -5.28 -17.69 -6.54
N LEU A 65 -6.07 -17.00 -7.37
CA LEU A 65 -7.03 -17.65 -8.28
C LEU A 65 -6.35 -18.47 -9.38
N VAL A 66 -5.20 -18.04 -9.89
CA VAL A 66 -4.40 -18.85 -10.85
C VAL A 66 -4.09 -20.22 -10.26
N ARG A 67 -3.71 -20.25 -8.98
CA ARG A 67 -3.39 -21.51 -8.28
C ARG A 67 -4.64 -22.35 -8.01
N GLU A 68 -5.68 -21.74 -7.48
CA GLU A 68 -6.93 -22.43 -7.13
C GLU A 68 -7.69 -22.97 -8.35
N CYS A 69 -7.73 -22.20 -9.43
CA CYS A 69 -8.46 -22.57 -10.62
C CYS A 69 -7.63 -23.38 -11.63
N GLY A 70 -6.31 -23.50 -11.44
CA GLY A 70 -5.41 -24.19 -12.37
C GLY A 70 -5.42 -23.55 -13.76
N THR A 71 -5.36 -22.21 -13.82
CA THR A 71 -5.41 -21.41 -15.05
C THR A 71 -4.19 -20.49 -15.18
N SER A 72 -4.07 -19.76 -16.26
CA SER A 72 -3.07 -18.70 -16.39
C SER A 72 -3.64 -17.34 -16.01
N ILE A 73 -2.77 -16.38 -15.73
CA ILE A 73 -3.20 -15.02 -15.38
C ILE A 73 -3.91 -14.31 -16.56
N GLN A 74 -3.52 -14.66 -17.79
CA GLN A 74 -4.11 -14.14 -19.02
C GLN A 74 -5.54 -14.68 -19.25
N ASP A 75 -5.81 -15.87 -18.77
CA ASP A 75 -7.08 -16.57 -18.96
C ASP A 75 -8.07 -16.36 -17.81
N LEU A 76 -7.68 -15.66 -16.73
CA LEU A 76 -8.53 -15.45 -15.54
C LEU A 76 -9.88 -14.79 -15.82
N THR A 77 -9.98 -13.99 -16.89
CA THR A 77 -11.23 -13.33 -17.29
C THR A 77 -12.08 -14.17 -18.23
N SER A 78 -11.62 -15.36 -18.64
CA SER A 78 -12.39 -16.27 -19.48
C SER A 78 -13.63 -16.79 -18.75
N PRO A 79 -14.72 -17.13 -19.46
CA PRO A 79 -15.92 -17.70 -18.84
C PRO A 79 -15.61 -18.94 -17.99
N GLU A 80 -14.75 -19.84 -18.49
CA GLU A 80 -14.37 -21.07 -17.80
C GLU A 80 -13.62 -20.80 -16.49
N ALA A 81 -12.66 -19.85 -16.49
CA ALA A 81 -11.93 -19.48 -15.29
C ALA A 81 -12.84 -18.80 -14.26
N ARG A 82 -13.76 -17.93 -14.72
CA ARG A 82 -14.75 -17.28 -13.86
C ARG A 82 -15.72 -18.28 -13.23
N ASP A 83 -16.14 -19.30 -13.95
CA ASP A 83 -17.00 -20.37 -13.41
C ASP A 83 -16.29 -21.13 -12.27
N LYS A 84 -14.98 -21.40 -12.41
CA LYS A 84 -14.18 -21.99 -11.34
C LYS A 84 -13.98 -21.02 -10.17
N ALA A 85 -13.68 -19.75 -10.46
CA ALA A 85 -13.48 -18.72 -9.45
C ALA A 85 -14.74 -18.46 -8.61
N ALA A 86 -15.94 -18.70 -9.14
CA ALA A 86 -17.19 -18.58 -8.41
C ALA A 86 -17.28 -19.49 -7.16
N GLY A 87 -16.48 -20.57 -7.14
CA GLY A 87 -16.34 -21.45 -5.97
C GLY A 87 -15.33 -20.95 -4.92
N VAL A 88 -14.57 -19.89 -5.21
CA VAL A 88 -13.53 -19.35 -4.33
C VAL A 88 -14.04 -18.07 -3.66
N THR A 89 -13.79 -17.95 -2.36
CA THR A 89 -14.13 -16.74 -1.59
C THR A 89 -12.88 -16.20 -0.90
N PHE A 90 -12.67 -14.90 -1.00
CA PHE A 90 -11.64 -14.19 -0.24
C PHE A 90 -12.24 -13.56 1.02
N VAL A 91 -11.48 -13.58 2.11
CA VAL A 91 -11.91 -12.99 3.39
C VAL A 91 -10.82 -12.04 3.88
N CYS A 92 -11.20 -10.85 4.33
CA CYS A 92 -10.29 -9.94 5.03
C CYS A 92 -11.02 -9.07 6.05
N ALA A 93 -10.25 -8.34 6.88
CA ALA A 93 -10.76 -7.37 7.85
C ALA A 93 -10.23 -5.97 7.48
N SER A 94 -10.88 -5.28 6.54
CA SER A 94 -10.46 -3.93 6.13
C SER A 94 -11.61 -3.12 5.55
N ALA A 95 -11.96 -2.03 6.23
CA ALA A 95 -12.92 -1.04 5.71
C ALA A 95 -12.29 -0.11 4.65
N GLY A 96 -10.96 -0.11 4.55
CA GLY A 96 -10.20 0.84 3.73
C GLY A 96 -9.81 0.31 2.35
N ASN A 97 -8.75 0.92 1.82
CA ASN A 97 -8.28 0.69 0.45
C ASN A 97 -7.87 -0.78 0.16
N HIS A 98 -7.41 -1.52 1.19
CA HIS A 98 -7.09 -2.94 1.01
C HIS A 98 -8.37 -3.76 0.76
N GLY A 99 -9.38 -3.63 1.61
CA GLY A 99 -10.66 -4.30 1.40
C GLY A 99 -11.32 -3.94 0.07
N MET A 100 -11.27 -2.66 -0.32
CA MET A 100 -11.73 -2.21 -1.64
C MET A 100 -10.99 -2.88 -2.80
N ALA A 101 -9.65 -3.04 -2.69
CA ALA A 101 -8.84 -3.68 -3.72
C ALA A 101 -9.11 -5.19 -3.81
N VAL A 102 -9.27 -5.88 -2.67
CA VAL A 102 -9.62 -7.31 -2.63
C VAL A 102 -11.01 -7.53 -3.23
N ALA A 103 -12.01 -6.74 -2.80
CA ALA A 103 -13.37 -6.83 -3.34
C ALA A 103 -13.42 -6.56 -4.85
N ALA A 104 -12.72 -5.52 -5.32
CA ALA A 104 -12.65 -5.22 -6.75
C ALA A 104 -11.98 -6.34 -7.56
N GLY A 105 -10.90 -6.92 -7.03
CA GLY A 105 -10.22 -8.07 -7.65
C GLY A 105 -11.12 -9.30 -7.71
N ALA A 106 -11.76 -9.65 -6.61
CA ALA A 106 -12.70 -10.77 -6.54
C ALA A 106 -13.85 -10.59 -7.55
N MET A 107 -14.47 -9.43 -7.57
CA MET A 107 -15.55 -9.10 -8.52
C MET A 107 -15.06 -9.18 -9.97
N LEU A 108 -13.87 -8.67 -10.28
CA LEU A 108 -13.29 -8.69 -11.62
C LEU A 108 -13.14 -10.12 -12.16
N PHE A 109 -12.68 -11.02 -11.32
CA PHE A 109 -12.40 -12.41 -11.71
C PHE A 109 -13.54 -13.39 -11.40
N GLY A 110 -14.64 -12.93 -10.81
CA GLY A 110 -15.84 -13.74 -10.54
C GLY A 110 -15.80 -14.53 -9.23
N ALA A 111 -14.87 -14.24 -8.34
CA ALA A 111 -14.77 -14.83 -7.01
C ALA A 111 -15.67 -14.11 -5.98
N GLY A 112 -15.98 -14.78 -4.88
CA GLY A 112 -16.64 -14.19 -3.71
C GLY A 112 -15.66 -13.35 -2.88
N CYS A 113 -16.21 -12.39 -2.13
CA CYS A 113 -15.46 -11.60 -1.16
C CYS A 113 -16.31 -11.32 0.08
N ARG A 114 -15.82 -11.68 1.27
CA ARG A 114 -16.41 -11.31 2.57
C ARG A 114 -15.45 -10.42 3.33
N ILE A 115 -15.97 -9.32 3.87
CA ILE A 115 -15.17 -8.37 4.63
C ILE A 115 -15.75 -8.20 6.02
N HIS A 116 -14.95 -8.56 7.01
CA HIS A 116 -15.28 -8.41 8.42
C HIS A 116 -14.93 -7.00 8.89
N LEU A 117 -15.89 -6.32 9.51
CA LEU A 117 -15.72 -4.96 10.01
C LEU A 117 -16.20 -4.83 11.43
N ALA A 118 -15.51 -4.03 12.22
CA ALA A 118 -16.00 -3.64 13.54
C ALA A 118 -17.34 -2.91 13.45
N ASP A 119 -18.17 -3.03 14.49
CA ASP A 119 -19.51 -2.44 14.56
C ASP A 119 -19.45 -0.90 14.46
N THR A 120 -18.33 -0.31 14.85
CA THR A 120 -18.09 1.15 14.85
C THR A 120 -17.78 1.74 13.46
N VAL A 121 -17.52 0.90 12.44
CA VAL A 121 -17.19 1.40 11.09
C VAL A 121 -18.44 2.06 10.48
N PRO A 122 -18.34 3.32 9.97
CA PRO A 122 -19.47 4.03 9.36
C PRO A 122 -20.06 3.29 8.15
N GLU A 123 -21.35 3.45 7.91
CA GLU A 123 -22.09 2.74 6.85
C GLU A 123 -21.66 3.15 5.44
N ASP A 124 -21.09 4.34 5.25
CA ASP A 124 -20.55 4.78 3.96
C ASP A 124 -19.41 3.86 3.48
N PHE A 125 -18.53 3.43 4.38
CA PHE A 125 -17.50 2.44 4.05
C PHE A 125 -18.10 1.09 3.67
N VAL A 126 -19.15 0.67 4.37
CA VAL A 126 -19.87 -0.58 4.06
C VAL A 126 -20.51 -0.51 2.68
N SER A 127 -21.16 0.59 2.38
CA SER A 127 -21.82 0.83 1.08
C SER A 127 -20.81 0.79 -0.06
N ARG A 128 -19.64 1.41 0.10
CA ARG A 128 -18.56 1.38 -0.90
C ARG A 128 -18.04 -0.04 -1.15
N LEU A 129 -17.87 -0.85 -0.11
CA LEU A 129 -17.45 -2.25 -0.24
C LEU A 129 -18.51 -3.10 -0.93
N ARG A 130 -19.79 -2.94 -0.56
CA ARG A 130 -20.91 -3.63 -1.22
C ARG A 130 -21.03 -3.25 -2.70
N ALA A 131 -20.76 -2.00 -3.06
CA ALA A 131 -20.71 -1.56 -4.46
C ALA A 131 -19.60 -2.26 -5.28
N LYS A 132 -18.58 -2.85 -4.61
CA LYS A 132 -17.56 -3.71 -5.20
C LYS A 132 -17.88 -5.20 -5.06
N GLY A 133 -19.13 -5.55 -4.79
CA GLY A 133 -19.58 -6.93 -4.70
C GLY A 133 -19.21 -7.68 -3.42
N ALA A 134 -18.68 -6.99 -2.41
CA ALA A 134 -18.34 -7.63 -1.14
C ALA A 134 -19.58 -7.89 -0.28
N GLU A 135 -19.65 -9.05 0.34
CA GLU A 135 -20.46 -9.30 1.52
C GLU A 135 -19.74 -8.65 2.72
N VAL A 136 -20.46 -7.81 3.47
CA VAL A 136 -19.90 -7.17 4.67
C VAL A 136 -20.53 -7.77 5.91
N VAL A 137 -19.69 -8.27 6.81
CA VAL A 137 -20.06 -8.90 8.07
C VAL A 137 -19.62 -8.00 9.22
N ARG A 138 -20.54 -7.62 10.10
CA ARG A 138 -20.21 -6.91 11.35
C ARG A 138 -19.69 -7.92 12.36
N SER A 139 -18.51 -7.69 12.92
CA SER A 139 -17.75 -8.69 13.66
C SER A 139 -17.01 -8.09 14.86
N GLY A 140 -17.78 -7.78 15.89
CA GLY A 140 -17.24 -7.29 17.15
C GLY A 140 -17.08 -5.77 17.24
N ALA A 141 -16.61 -5.33 18.40
CA ALA A 141 -16.55 -3.90 18.73
C ALA A 141 -15.26 -3.23 18.23
N THR A 142 -14.19 -4.00 18.03
CA THR A 142 -12.86 -3.49 17.68
C THR A 142 -12.37 -3.99 16.32
N TYR A 143 -11.31 -3.36 15.82
CA TYR A 143 -10.64 -3.82 14.60
C TYR A 143 -10.01 -5.21 14.81
N GLU A 144 -9.43 -5.45 15.98
CA GLU A 144 -8.84 -6.73 16.37
C GLU A 144 -9.89 -7.86 16.39
N ASP A 145 -11.11 -7.59 16.87
CA ASP A 145 -12.22 -8.55 16.80
C ASP A 145 -12.54 -8.91 15.34
N SER A 146 -12.55 -7.92 14.45
CA SER A 146 -12.82 -8.16 13.03
C SER A 146 -11.72 -8.96 12.35
N ILE A 147 -10.44 -8.78 12.72
CA ILE A 147 -9.32 -9.60 12.24
C ILE A 147 -9.49 -11.05 12.70
N ALA A 148 -9.75 -11.26 14.00
CA ALA A 148 -9.95 -12.61 14.55
C ALA A 148 -11.12 -13.32 13.89
N ALA A 149 -12.22 -12.59 13.64
CA ALA A 149 -13.39 -13.13 12.94
C ALA A 149 -13.09 -13.49 11.48
N ALA A 150 -12.31 -12.68 10.76
CA ALA A 150 -11.92 -12.97 9.39
C ALA A 150 -11.02 -14.21 9.29
N ILE A 151 -10.07 -14.37 10.21
CA ILE A 151 -9.22 -15.56 10.28
C ILE A 151 -10.07 -16.80 10.56
N LYS A 152 -10.93 -16.72 11.55
CA LYS A 152 -11.82 -17.84 11.92
C LYS A 152 -12.78 -18.20 10.78
N ASP A 153 -13.35 -17.22 10.09
CA ASP A 153 -14.22 -17.47 8.95
C ASP A 153 -13.46 -18.19 7.82
N ALA A 154 -12.24 -17.79 7.53
CA ALA A 154 -11.41 -18.47 6.53
C ALA A 154 -11.14 -19.93 6.93
N GLU A 155 -10.81 -20.20 8.20
CA GLU A 155 -10.60 -21.56 8.71
C GLU A 155 -11.85 -22.42 8.65
N ASP A 156 -13.00 -21.89 9.05
CA ASP A 156 -14.27 -22.63 9.13
C ASP A 156 -14.88 -22.89 7.73
N SER A 157 -14.73 -21.95 6.79
CA SER A 157 -15.36 -22.00 5.47
C SER A 157 -14.45 -22.51 4.34
N GLY A 158 -13.14 -22.60 4.60
CA GLY A 158 -12.16 -22.87 3.55
C GLY A 158 -11.92 -21.68 2.60
N ALA A 159 -12.38 -20.49 2.96
CA ALA A 159 -12.10 -19.27 2.21
C ALA A 159 -10.64 -18.83 2.35
N ILE A 160 -10.14 -18.04 1.41
CA ILE A 160 -8.78 -17.56 1.41
C ILE A 160 -8.69 -16.26 2.23
N HIS A 161 -8.02 -16.32 3.37
CA HIS A 161 -7.70 -15.11 4.13
C HIS A 161 -6.69 -14.26 3.37
N LEU A 162 -6.99 -12.98 3.12
CA LEU A 162 -6.12 -12.07 2.39
C LEU A 162 -5.93 -10.75 3.14
N ALA A 163 -4.97 -10.75 4.07
CA ALA A 163 -4.49 -9.55 4.75
C ALA A 163 -3.26 -8.98 4.03
N ASP A 164 -2.99 -7.69 4.24
CA ASP A 164 -1.80 -7.00 3.71
C ASP A 164 -0.62 -6.92 4.71
N GLY A 165 -0.84 -7.33 5.96
CA GLY A 165 0.19 -7.50 6.98
C GLY A 165 0.60 -8.96 7.12
N SER A 166 1.88 -9.22 7.42
CA SER A 166 2.44 -10.56 7.62
C SER A 166 2.90 -10.79 9.06
N TRP A 167 2.82 -12.04 9.50
CA TRP A 167 3.27 -12.52 10.80
C TRP A 167 3.83 -13.95 10.68
N PRO A 168 4.45 -14.51 11.74
CA PRO A 168 4.96 -15.88 11.70
C PRO A 168 3.88 -16.88 11.29
N GLY A 169 4.14 -17.65 10.24
CA GLY A 169 3.19 -18.61 9.67
C GLY A 169 2.23 -18.05 8.61
N TYR A 170 2.17 -16.72 8.44
CA TYR A 170 1.33 -16.07 7.45
C TYR A 170 2.12 -15.03 6.63
N THR A 171 2.73 -15.47 5.55
CA THR A 171 3.65 -14.64 4.76
C THR A 171 3.32 -14.58 3.27
N GLU A 172 2.77 -15.65 2.70
CA GLU A 172 2.60 -15.74 1.23
C GLU A 172 1.55 -14.76 0.69
N PRO A 173 0.32 -14.63 1.22
CA PRO A 173 -0.62 -13.65 0.71
C PRO A 173 -0.11 -12.19 0.85
N PRO A 174 0.44 -11.75 2.00
CA PRO A 174 1.04 -10.42 2.11
C PRO A 174 2.24 -10.21 1.18
N ARG A 175 3.05 -11.24 0.93
CA ARG A 175 4.15 -11.17 -0.04
C ARG A 175 3.63 -10.87 -1.45
N LEU A 176 2.55 -11.52 -1.88
CA LEU A 176 1.90 -11.23 -3.16
C LEU A 176 1.37 -9.79 -3.21
N VAL A 177 0.75 -9.32 -2.14
CA VAL A 177 0.32 -7.92 -2.05
C VAL A 177 1.50 -6.96 -2.24
N MET A 178 2.61 -7.19 -1.54
CA MET A 178 3.84 -6.37 -1.69
C MET A 178 4.45 -6.52 -3.09
N GLU A 179 4.40 -7.71 -3.67
CA GLU A 179 4.88 -7.97 -5.04
C GLU A 179 4.11 -7.13 -6.07
N GLY A 180 2.79 -7.01 -5.93
CA GLY A 180 1.99 -6.09 -6.74
C GLY A 180 2.44 -4.63 -6.63
N TYR A 181 2.86 -4.17 -5.46
CA TYR A 181 3.35 -2.79 -5.26
C TYR A 181 4.69 -2.52 -5.93
N THR A 182 5.48 -3.55 -6.26
CA THR A 182 6.77 -3.37 -6.97
C THR A 182 6.60 -2.68 -8.32
N THR A 183 5.43 -2.80 -8.95
CA THR A 183 5.12 -2.16 -10.22
C THR A 183 5.19 -0.64 -10.16
N ILE A 184 4.86 -0.04 -9.02
CA ILE A 184 4.95 1.42 -8.80
C ILE A 184 6.42 1.86 -8.88
N ALA A 185 7.32 1.09 -8.28
CA ALA A 185 8.76 1.38 -8.34
C ALA A 185 9.34 1.19 -9.74
N GLU A 186 8.86 0.19 -10.50
CA GLU A 186 9.28 -0.04 -11.88
C GLU A 186 8.82 1.09 -12.81
N GLU A 187 7.57 1.55 -12.68
CA GLU A 187 7.06 2.71 -13.42
C GLU A 187 7.93 3.96 -13.19
N MET A 188 8.31 4.20 -11.93
CA MET A 188 9.18 5.32 -11.56
C MET A 188 10.59 5.12 -12.12
N ARG A 189 11.17 3.93 -11.98
CA ARG A 189 12.50 3.60 -12.52
C ARG A 189 12.57 3.89 -14.03
N ASP A 190 11.60 3.40 -14.79
CA ASP A 190 11.58 3.56 -16.24
C ASP A 190 11.49 5.05 -16.62
N SER A 191 10.69 5.83 -15.86
CA SER A 191 10.57 7.27 -16.06
C SER A 191 11.88 8.01 -15.75
N PHE A 192 12.57 7.66 -14.65
CA PHE A 192 13.86 8.28 -14.30
C PHE A 192 14.97 7.92 -15.26
N ALA A 193 15.03 6.66 -15.71
CA ALA A 193 15.98 6.22 -16.72
C ALA A 193 15.77 6.96 -18.05
N ALA A 194 14.52 7.11 -18.49
CA ALA A 194 14.20 7.84 -19.72
C ALA A 194 14.54 9.34 -19.61
N ALA A 195 14.36 9.94 -18.44
CA ALA A 195 14.70 11.36 -18.18
C ALA A 195 16.19 11.59 -17.93
N GLY A 196 16.99 10.56 -17.66
CA GLY A 196 18.38 10.67 -17.21
C GLY A 196 18.52 11.44 -15.88
N SER A 197 17.47 11.46 -15.07
CA SER A 197 17.40 12.23 -13.82
C SER A 197 16.74 11.40 -12.73
N TRP A 198 17.46 11.19 -11.63
CA TRP A 198 17.07 10.32 -10.52
C TRP A 198 16.84 11.12 -9.23
N PRO A 199 15.94 10.70 -8.35
CA PRO A 199 15.78 11.32 -7.04
C PRO A 199 17.02 11.05 -6.18
N THR A 200 17.28 12.00 -5.26
CA THR A 200 18.32 11.87 -4.23
C THR A 200 17.75 11.49 -2.87
N HIS A 201 16.48 11.77 -2.65
CA HIS A 201 15.75 11.48 -1.40
C HIS A 201 14.37 10.95 -1.76
N VAL A 202 13.93 9.87 -1.14
CA VAL A 202 12.63 9.24 -1.38
C VAL A 202 11.88 9.12 -0.07
N TYR A 203 10.71 9.74 0.01
CA TYR A 203 9.87 9.80 1.20
C TYR A 203 8.72 8.80 1.05
N LEU A 204 8.72 7.77 1.87
CA LEU A 204 7.79 6.64 1.81
C LEU A 204 6.99 6.52 3.10
N GLN A 205 5.72 6.89 3.07
CA GLN A 205 4.84 6.72 4.22
C GLN A 205 4.53 5.25 4.46
N ALA A 206 4.42 4.89 5.75
CA ALA A 206 4.19 3.53 6.20
C ALA A 206 3.19 3.45 7.35
N GLY A 207 2.21 2.55 7.21
CA GLY A 207 1.50 1.93 8.32
C GLY A 207 2.22 0.63 8.68
N VAL A 208 1.69 -0.54 8.27
CA VAL A 208 2.41 -1.82 8.44
C VAL A 208 3.70 -1.93 7.59
N GLY A 209 3.92 -1.02 6.63
CA GLY A 209 5.14 -0.91 5.85
C GLY A 209 5.14 -1.54 4.46
N GLY A 210 4.05 -2.16 4.02
CA GLY A 210 4.02 -2.93 2.77
C GLY A 210 4.41 -2.13 1.51
N LEU A 211 3.87 -0.92 1.32
CA LEU A 211 4.24 -0.05 0.19
C LEU A 211 5.69 0.41 0.28
N ALA A 212 6.06 0.97 1.43
CA ALA A 212 7.40 1.47 1.67
C ALA A 212 8.45 0.37 1.47
N GLY A 213 8.18 -0.84 2.02
CA GLY A 213 9.05 -2.01 1.85
C GLY A 213 9.20 -2.45 0.39
N ALA A 214 8.10 -2.52 -0.36
CA ALA A 214 8.15 -2.92 -1.77
C ALA A 214 8.94 -1.91 -2.62
N ILE A 215 8.70 -0.60 -2.44
CA ILE A 215 9.43 0.43 -3.17
C ILE A 215 10.91 0.45 -2.75
N ALA A 216 11.21 0.41 -1.44
CA ALA A 216 12.58 0.38 -0.94
C ALA A 216 13.35 -0.84 -1.44
N TYR A 217 12.72 -2.02 -1.46
CA TYR A 217 13.29 -3.24 -2.03
C TYR A 217 13.71 -3.04 -3.48
N MET A 218 12.82 -2.49 -4.32
CA MET A 218 13.11 -2.28 -5.73
C MET A 218 14.15 -1.21 -5.97
N ILE A 219 14.16 -0.13 -5.18
CA ILE A 219 15.22 0.89 -5.23
C ILE A 219 16.59 0.22 -5.01
N ARG A 220 16.73 -0.54 -3.93
CA ARG A 220 18.00 -1.22 -3.60
C ARG A 220 18.40 -2.30 -4.60
N LYS A 221 17.39 -2.93 -5.24
CA LYS A 221 17.61 -4.02 -6.20
C LYS A 221 18.09 -3.55 -7.57
N ASN A 222 17.48 -2.50 -8.14
CA ASN A 222 17.65 -2.23 -9.56
C ASN A 222 17.61 -0.75 -9.99
N TRP A 223 17.51 0.22 -9.06
CA TRP A 223 17.66 1.61 -9.46
C TRP A 223 19.14 1.95 -9.68
N GLU A 224 19.45 2.67 -10.75
CA GLU A 224 20.81 3.05 -11.10
C GLU A 224 21.45 3.98 -10.08
N VAL A 225 20.68 4.93 -9.55
CA VAL A 225 21.10 5.85 -8.48
C VAL A 225 20.39 5.44 -7.19
N GLN A 226 21.18 5.37 -6.13
CA GLN A 226 20.69 4.97 -4.81
C GLN A 226 20.41 6.22 -3.96
N PRO A 227 19.12 6.60 -3.79
CA PRO A 227 18.74 7.73 -2.95
C PRO A 227 18.76 7.39 -1.47
N ASP A 228 18.72 8.41 -0.62
CA ASP A 228 18.30 8.26 0.77
C ASP A 228 16.83 7.86 0.82
N ILE A 229 16.54 6.74 1.48
CA ILE A 229 15.17 6.23 1.69
C ILE A 229 14.72 6.62 3.09
N ILE A 230 13.69 7.47 3.16
CA ILE A 230 13.13 7.98 4.39
C ILE A 230 11.74 7.38 4.58
N VAL A 231 11.55 6.65 5.68
CA VAL A 231 10.25 6.08 6.06
C VAL A 231 9.52 7.04 6.97
N ILE A 232 8.25 7.32 6.67
CA ILE A 232 7.43 8.27 7.41
C ILE A 232 6.30 7.54 8.11
N GLU A 233 6.14 7.79 9.41
CA GLU A 233 5.10 7.21 10.25
C GLU A 233 4.39 8.30 11.07
N PRO A 234 3.14 8.05 11.51
CA PRO A 234 2.52 8.88 12.55
C PRO A 234 3.31 8.78 13.86
N ASP A 235 3.50 9.89 14.55
CA ASP A 235 4.09 9.88 15.91
C ASP A 235 3.25 9.07 16.93
N ALA A 236 1.96 8.95 16.66
CA ALA A 236 1.04 8.10 17.40
C ALA A 236 1.25 6.58 17.16
N ALA A 237 1.93 6.19 16.07
CA ALA A 237 2.09 4.79 15.66
C ALA A 237 3.43 4.53 14.93
N PRO A 238 4.60 4.82 15.54
CA PRO A 238 5.90 4.69 14.90
C PRO A 238 6.46 3.25 15.00
N CYS A 239 5.66 2.25 14.58
CA CYS A 239 5.96 0.85 14.84
C CYS A 239 7.22 0.35 14.10
N LEU A 240 7.49 0.81 12.89
CA LEU A 240 8.69 0.45 12.13
C LEU A 240 9.95 1.12 12.69
N SER A 241 9.85 2.41 13.04
CA SER A 241 10.95 3.16 13.67
C SER A 241 11.37 2.54 15.00
N GLU A 242 10.40 2.24 15.87
CA GLU A 242 10.70 1.63 17.18
C GLU A 242 11.22 0.20 17.01
N SER A 243 10.69 -0.57 16.03
CA SER A 243 11.23 -1.89 15.71
C SER A 243 12.67 -1.82 15.17
N ALA A 244 12.97 -0.84 14.31
CA ALA A 244 14.33 -0.64 13.81
C ALA A 244 15.32 -0.28 14.91
N LYS A 245 14.92 0.56 15.88
CA LYS A 245 15.72 0.89 17.05
C LYS A 245 15.94 -0.31 17.98
N ALA A 246 14.91 -1.15 18.14
CA ALA A 246 14.99 -2.35 18.97
C ALA A 246 15.79 -3.50 18.30
N GLY A 247 15.92 -3.47 16.97
CA GLY A 247 16.49 -4.60 16.19
C GLY A 247 15.55 -5.80 16.04
N GLU A 248 14.28 -5.68 16.48
CA GLU A 248 13.25 -6.69 16.41
C GLU A 248 11.88 -6.05 16.28
N MET A 249 10.88 -6.82 15.85
CA MET A 249 9.50 -6.32 15.76
C MET A 249 8.93 -6.00 17.13
N VAL A 250 8.44 -4.79 17.32
CA VAL A 250 7.76 -4.35 18.53
C VAL A 250 6.37 -3.80 18.21
N THR A 251 5.44 -4.01 19.13
CA THR A 251 4.10 -3.38 19.09
C THR A 251 4.15 -2.11 19.94
N VAL A 252 3.80 -0.99 19.34
CA VAL A 252 3.78 0.31 20.03
C VAL A 252 2.40 0.61 20.58
N ALA A 253 2.37 1.40 21.68
CA ALA A 253 1.15 2.00 22.19
C ALA A 253 1.06 3.45 21.73
N GLY A 254 -0.16 3.98 21.56
CA GLY A 254 -0.37 5.38 21.21
C GLY A 254 -1.86 5.67 20.97
N PRO A 255 -2.23 6.95 20.92
CA PRO A 255 -3.58 7.37 20.58
C PRO A 255 -3.94 6.98 19.13
N VAL A 256 -5.20 7.17 18.78
CA VAL A 256 -5.64 7.08 17.38
C VAL A 256 -5.13 8.30 16.62
N SER A 257 -4.56 8.07 15.44
CA SER A 257 -4.07 9.13 14.54
C SER A 257 -5.12 9.50 13.48
N ASN A 258 -5.13 10.76 13.05
CA ASN A 258 -5.89 11.20 11.88
C ASN A 258 -5.33 10.64 10.56
N MET A 259 -4.10 10.17 10.57
CA MET A 259 -3.51 9.37 9.48
C MET A 259 -3.98 7.91 9.57
N GLY A 260 -5.28 7.68 9.57
CA GLY A 260 -5.89 6.39 9.90
C GLY A 260 -5.48 5.20 9.02
N ARG A 261 -4.92 5.45 7.82
CA ARG A 261 -4.36 4.38 6.96
C ARG A 261 -2.93 3.99 7.35
N LEU A 262 -2.29 4.82 8.18
CA LEU A 262 -0.94 4.60 8.70
C LEU A 262 -0.94 4.29 10.19
N ASP A 263 -2.09 4.38 10.88
CA ASP A 263 -2.23 4.11 12.31
C ASP A 263 -2.16 2.60 12.60
N CYS A 264 -0.96 2.04 12.45
CA CYS A 264 -0.67 0.63 12.66
C CYS A 264 0.31 0.46 13.82
N LYS A 265 -0.10 -0.29 14.84
CA LYS A 265 0.72 -0.42 16.06
C LYS A 265 1.75 -1.54 15.97
N THR A 266 1.62 -2.45 15.00
CA THR A 266 2.56 -3.56 14.78
C THR A 266 2.94 -3.61 13.31
N PRO A 267 4.24 -3.70 12.97
CA PRO A 267 4.68 -3.76 11.57
C PRO A 267 4.35 -5.12 10.93
N SER A 268 4.24 -5.16 9.62
CA SER A 268 4.28 -6.39 8.84
C SER A 268 5.69 -6.99 8.90
N MET A 269 5.81 -8.27 9.23
CA MET A 269 7.08 -8.96 9.37
C MET A 269 7.96 -8.85 8.11
N LEU A 270 7.40 -9.08 6.92
CA LEU A 270 8.12 -8.96 5.67
C LEU A 270 8.56 -7.52 5.38
N ALA A 271 7.71 -6.55 5.68
CA ALA A 271 8.04 -5.15 5.49
C ALA A 271 9.16 -4.70 6.44
N PHE A 272 9.10 -5.12 7.71
CA PHE A 272 10.16 -4.85 8.69
C PHE A 272 11.49 -5.46 8.25
N GLU A 273 11.51 -6.72 7.79
CA GLU A 273 12.73 -7.35 7.31
C GLU A 273 13.38 -6.58 6.16
N ILE A 274 12.59 -6.03 5.25
CA ILE A 274 13.10 -5.22 4.15
C ILE A 274 13.56 -3.85 4.65
N LEU A 275 12.70 -3.14 5.37
CA LEU A 275 12.94 -1.75 5.75
C LEU A 275 14.06 -1.58 6.78
N SER A 276 14.26 -2.54 7.68
CA SER A 276 15.38 -2.55 8.61
C SER A 276 16.75 -2.56 7.92
N LYS A 277 16.81 -2.98 6.65
CA LYS A 277 18.05 -3.09 5.85
C LYS A 277 18.11 -2.08 4.70
N ALA A 278 16.95 -1.63 4.21
CA ALA A 278 16.85 -0.78 3.03
C ALA A 278 16.61 0.69 3.34
N ALA A 279 15.94 1.03 4.45
CA ALA A 279 15.70 2.41 4.85
C ALA A 279 16.97 3.03 5.48
N ASP A 280 17.21 4.29 5.16
CA ASP A 280 18.32 5.06 5.74
C ASP A 280 17.87 5.82 6.99
N ARG A 281 16.61 6.29 7.02
CA ARG A 281 16.06 7.09 8.11
C ARG A 281 14.58 6.82 8.33
N TYR A 282 14.12 7.16 9.53
CA TYR A 282 12.71 7.16 9.92
C TYR A 282 12.35 8.54 10.48
N ILE A 283 11.20 9.07 10.07
CA ILE A 283 10.64 10.35 10.54
C ILE A 283 9.24 10.11 11.05
N ALA A 284 8.97 10.52 12.28
CA ALA A 284 7.62 10.58 12.82
C ALA A 284 7.03 11.97 12.61
N ILE A 285 5.80 12.06 12.12
CA ILE A 285 5.07 13.31 11.93
C ILE A 285 3.82 13.34 12.80
N SER A 286 3.46 14.52 13.30
CA SER A 286 2.25 14.69 14.10
C SER A 286 1.00 14.79 13.22
N ASP A 287 -0.16 14.52 13.82
CA ASP A 287 -1.46 14.73 13.19
C ASP A 287 -1.69 16.19 12.75
N THR A 288 -1.13 17.14 13.48
CA THR A 288 -1.20 18.57 13.13
C THR A 288 -0.37 18.86 11.88
N ASP A 289 0.83 18.31 11.80
CA ASP A 289 1.73 18.51 10.65
C ASP A 289 1.17 17.85 9.40
N ALA A 290 0.50 16.71 9.51
CA ALA A 290 -0.08 15.98 8.39
C ALA A 290 -1.07 16.84 7.58
N LEU A 291 -1.77 17.79 8.23
CA LEU A 291 -2.68 18.72 7.55
C LEU A 291 -1.94 19.68 6.60
N ALA A 292 -0.69 20.04 6.89
CA ALA A 292 0.11 20.86 6.00
C ALA A 292 0.43 20.16 4.68
N GLY A 293 0.69 18.85 4.73
CA GLY A 293 0.89 18.05 3.52
C GLY A 293 -0.38 17.94 2.65
N VAL A 294 -1.55 17.80 3.29
CA VAL A 294 -2.85 17.80 2.57
C VAL A 294 -3.08 19.14 1.88
N ALA A 295 -2.89 20.25 2.60
CA ALA A 295 -3.02 21.58 2.03
C ALA A 295 -2.06 21.79 0.85
N LYS A 296 -0.81 21.33 0.98
CA LYS A 296 0.18 21.43 -0.09
C LYS A 296 -0.16 20.56 -1.30
N ALA A 297 -0.64 19.34 -1.09
CA ALA A 297 -1.12 18.48 -2.18
C ALA A 297 -2.27 19.16 -2.95
N HIS A 298 -3.22 19.77 -2.22
CA HIS A 298 -4.31 20.55 -2.83
C HIS A 298 -3.78 21.74 -3.66
N ASP A 299 -2.77 22.48 -3.17
CA ASP A 299 -2.13 23.56 -3.93
C ASP A 299 -1.46 23.07 -5.23
N LEU A 300 -1.04 21.81 -5.26
CA LEU A 300 -0.52 21.15 -6.46
C LEU A 300 -1.62 20.61 -7.39
N GLY A 301 -2.89 20.81 -7.04
CA GLY A 301 -4.05 20.31 -7.79
C GLY A 301 -4.35 18.83 -7.55
N ILE A 302 -3.80 18.23 -6.48
CA ILE A 302 -3.96 16.80 -6.18
C ILE A 302 -4.69 16.66 -4.84
N GLY A 303 -5.90 16.11 -4.87
CA GLY A 303 -6.66 15.80 -3.65
C GLY A 303 -6.08 14.59 -2.95
N SER A 304 -5.74 14.70 -1.66
CA SER A 304 -5.19 13.60 -0.87
C SER A 304 -5.70 13.65 0.58
N THR A 305 -5.33 12.64 1.38
CA THR A 305 -5.65 12.53 2.82
C THR A 305 -4.40 12.81 3.66
N PRO A 306 -4.51 12.98 4.99
CA PRO A 306 -3.35 13.01 5.88
C PRO A 306 -2.42 11.81 5.70
N SER A 307 -2.98 10.61 5.56
CA SER A 307 -2.21 9.38 5.27
C SER A 307 -1.55 9.42 3.89
N GLY A 308 -2.29 9.86 2.87
CA GLY A 308 -1.83 9.88 1.48
C GLY A 308 -0.72 10.89 1.23
N ALA A 309 -0.71 12.00 1.96
CA ALA A 309 0.23 13.10 1.81
C ALA A 309 1.36 13.10 2.87
N ALA A 310 1.49 12.07 3.70
CA ALA A 310 2.45 12.05 4.81
C ALA A 310 3.91 12.21 4.37
N GLY A 311 4.30 11.62 3.23
CA GLY A 311 5.63 11.83 2.64
C GLY A 311 5.89 13.29 2.25
N LEU A 312 4.89 13.97 1.69
CA LEU A 312 4.98 15.39 1.38
C LEU A 312 5.08 16.25 2.64
N THR A 313 4.35 15.87 3.71
CA THR A 313 4.45 16.52 5.02
C THR A 313 5.88 16.49 5.57
N ALA A 314 6.50 15.31 5.59
CA ALA A 314 7.86 15.14 6.09
C ALA A 314 8.86 15.94 5.25
N LEU A 315 8.70 15.97 3.92
CA LEU A 315 9.51 16.81 3.05
C LEU A 315 9.40 18.30 3.39
N LEU A 316 8.18 18.81 3.65
CA LEU A 316 7.98 20.21 4.05
C LEU A 316 8.69 20.54 5.35
N GLN A 317 8.69 19.63 6.33
CA GLN A 317 9.42 19.81 7.58
C GLN A 317 10.94 19.81 7.36
N GLU A 318 11.48 18.91 6.55
CA GLU A 318 12.92 18.88 6.26
C GLU A 318 13.39 20.09 5.45
N GLN A 319 12.57 20.65 4.56
CA GLN A 319 12.90 21.88 3.83
C GLN A 319 13.10 23.09 4.77
N MET A 320 12.40 23.10 5.92
CA MET A 320 12.60 24.15 6.95
C MET A 320 13.93 23.99 7.71
N HIS A 321 14.55 22.82 7.68
CA HIS A 321 15.65 22.51 8.56
C HIS A 321 17.00 22.16 7.93
N ALA A 322 17.12 21.63 6.73
CA ALA A 322 18.43 21.36 6.11
C ALA A 322 18.44 20.48 4.84
N LEU A 323 17.40 20.42 4.02
CA LEU A 323 17.51 19.70 2.76
C LEU A 323 18.53 20.37 1.85
N PRO A 324 19.54 19.65 1.29
CA PRO A 324 20.53 20.24 0.39
C PRO A 324 19.88 20.95 -0.80
N ALA A 325 20.46 22.09 -1.22
CA ALA A 325 19.89 22.92 -2.28
C ALA A 325 19.80 22.21 -3.65
N ASP A 326 20.63 21.19 -3.87
CA ASP A 326 20.66 20.35 -5.06
C ASP A 326 19.87 19.06 -4.91
N ALA A 327 19.17 18.87 -3.79
CA ALA A 327 18.34 17.71 -3.56
C ALA A 327 17.20 17.64 -4.60
N ARG A 328 16.91 16.40 -5.02
CA ARG A 328 15.78 16.06 -5.89
C ARG A 328 14.89 15.08 -5.12
N PRO A 329 13.98 15.58 -4.32
CA PRO A 329 13.08 14.74 -3.54
C PRO A 329 12.05 14.03 -4.41
N LEU A 330 11.65 12.83 -3.98
CA LEU A 330 10.51 12.09 -4.50
C LEU A 330 9.52 11.83 -3.35
N VAL A 331 8.27 12.16 -3.57
CA VAL A 331 7.15 11.81 -2.68
C VAL A 331 6.12 10.98 -3.43
N VAL A 332 5.40 10.14 -2.70
CA VAL A 332 4.26 9.38 -3.22
C VAL A 332 2.98 9.91 -2.58
N LEU A 333 2.03 10.38 -3.37
CA LEU A 333 0.66 10.62 -2.90
C LEU A 333 -0.12 9.32 -3.04
N SER A 334 -0.23 8.57 -1.94
CA SER A 334 -0.59 7.17 -1.99
C SER A 334 -2.10 6.90 -2.08
N GLU A 335 -2.94 7.88 -1.74
CA GLU A 335 -4.39 7.81 -1.87
C GLU A 335 -5.02 9.18 -2.10
N GLY A 336 -6.16 9.20 -2.79
CA GLY A 336 -6.98 10.37 -3.03
C GLY A 336 -7.81 10.77 -1.81
N ALA A 337 -8.28 12.02 -1.84
CA ALA A 337 -9.31 12.47 -0.91
C ALA A 337 -10.54 11.55 -1.01
N VAL A 338 -11.16 11.24 0.11
CA VAL A 338 -12.45 10.56 0.10
C VAL A 338 -13.44 11.53 -0.53
N GLN A 339 -14.00 11.19 -1.67
CA GLN A 339 -15.08 11.98 -2.25
C GLN A 339 -16.31 11.73 -1.37
N ASP A 340 -16.79 12.79 -0.75
CA ASP A 340 -18.15 12.82 -0.21
C ASP A 340 -19.10 12.88 -1.42
N ASP A 341 -19.81 11.79 -1.70
CA ASP A 341 -20.86 11.72 -2.72
C ASP A 341 -22.10 12.50 -2.27
#